data_0525c193a29a84310dde96feb4b8c2be
#
_entry.id   0525c193a29a84310dde96feb4b8c2be
#
_cell.length_a   1.000
_cell.length_b   1.000
_cell.length_c   1.000
_cell.angle_alpha   90.00
_cell.angle_beta   90.00
_cell.angle_gamma   90.00
#
_symmetry.space_group_name_H-M   'P 1'
#
loop_
_entity.id
_entity.type
_entity.pdbx_description
1 polymer ?
#
loop_
_entity_poly.entity_id
_entity_poly.type
_entity_poly.pdbx_seq_one_letter_code
_entity_poly.pdbx_strand_id
1 'polypeptide(L)'
;MTGKPLVAILSGAGVSTDSGIPDYRGPNGLWRRDPEAEKLVTYEYYMADPEIRRRSWLMRRDSAALHAEPNAAHRAVAELERRGVPVRVLTQNVDGLHQLAGLSARKVIELHGTARACVCTGCGARGPMADVLARVDAGEDDPPCPDCGGILKPATVMFGERLDPVVLGEAIAVSEACQVFVAVGTSLQVHPAAGLAGVAVEHGARLVVVNAEPTPYDELADEVVREPIGSALPELLRGLG
;
A
#
# COMPACT_ATOMS: atom_id res chain seq x y z
N MET A 1 14.70 -18.41 26.38
CA MET A 1 15.01 -17.06 25.85
C MET A 1 13.78 -16.64 25.05
N THR A 2 12.86 -15.90 25.66
CA THR A 2 11.70 -15.34 24.98
C THR A 2 12.18 -14.10 24.20
N GLY A 3 12.52 -14.31 22.93
CA GLY A 3 12.78 -13.19 22.01
C GLY A 3 11.54 -12.31 21.88
N LYS A 4 11.72 -11.04 21.48
CA LYS A 4 10.60 -10.16 21.15
C LYS A 4 9.75 -10.77 20.04
N PRO A 5 8.39 -10.62 20.07
CA PRO A 5 7.51 -11.18 19.06
C PRO A 5 7.76 -10.55 17.69
N LEU A 6 7.62 -11.33 16.61
CA LEU A 6 7.53 -10.78 15.26
C LEU A 6 6.16 -10.12 15.09
N VAL A 7 6.18 -8.83 14.76
CA VAL A 7 5.00 -8.04 14.48
C VAL A 7 4.85 -7.89 12.96
N ALA A 8 3.77 -8.41 12.41
CA ALA A 8 3.35 -8.13 11.02
C ALA A 8 2.33 -7.00 11.02
N ILE A 9 2.49 -6.02 10.12
CA ILE A 9 1.58 -4.88 10.00
C ILE A 9 1.03 -4.86 8.56
N LEU A 10 -0.26 -5.15 8.39
CA LEU A 10 -0.95 -4.97 7.12
C LEU A 10 -1.54 -3.56 7.08
N SER A 11 -0.96 -2.68 6.26
CA SER A 11 -1.44 -1.30 6.12
C SER A 11 -2.22 -1.07 4.83
N GLY A 12 -3.29 -0.30 4.92
CA GLY A 12 -4.09 0.18 3.80
C GLY A 12 -4.12 1.71 3.73
N ALA A 13 -4.90 2.27 2.80
CA ALA A 13 -4.92 3.70 2.49
C ALA A 13 -5.29 4.61 3.67
N GLY A 14 -6.05 4.10 4.64
CA GLY A 14 -6.41 4.83 5.85
C GLY A 14 -5.21 5.27 6.70
N VAL A 15 -4.06 4.58 6.61
CA VAL A 15 -2.83 5.00 7.30
C VAL A 15 -2.28 6.32 6.76
N SER A 16 -2.52 6.61 5.47
CA SER A 16 -1.95 7.76 4.76
C SER A 16 -2.87 8.98 4.71
N THR A 17 -4.09 8.92 5.27
CA THR A 17 -5.05 10.04 5.24
C THR A 17 -4.53 11.26 5.99
N ASP A 18 -3.86 11.08 7.13
CA ASP A 18 -3.21 12.14 7.89
C ASP A 18 -1.96 12.73 7.16
N SER A 19 -1.54 12.10 6.06
CA SER A 19 -0.50 12.62 5.16
C SER A 19 -1.08 13.38 3.96
N GLY A 20 -2.42 13.57 3.91
CA GLY A 20 -3.11 14.25 2.84
C GLY A 20 -3.42 13.38 1.61
N ILE A 21 -3.19 12.06 1.68
CA ILE A 21 -3.54 11.13 0.61
C ILE A 21 -4.96 10.59 0.90
N PRO A 22 -5.95 10.85 0.03
CA PRO A 22 -7.30 10.32 0.23
C PRO A 22 -7.30 8.80 0.12
N ASP A 23 -8.13 8.16 0.92
CA ASP A 23 -8.44 6.75 0.72
C ASP A 23 -9.37 6.53 -0.48
N TYR A 24 -9.65 5.27 -0.82
CA TYR A 24 -10.47 4.92 -1.98
C TYR A 24 -11.96 4.79 -1.66
N ARG A 25 -12.32 4.22 -0.50
CA ARG A 25 -13.66 3.74 -0.15
C ARG A 25 -14.29 4.43 1.05
N GLY A 26 -13.51 5.10 1.87
CA GLY A 26 -13.99 5.82 3.05
C GLY A 26 -15.02 6.90 2.72
N PRO A 27 -15.60 7.58 3.71
CA PRO A 27 -16.65 8.58 3.50
C PRO A 27 -16.27 9.68 2.50
N ASN A 28 -14.98 10.02 2.44
CA ASN A 28 -14.39 11.01 1.51
C ASN A 28 -13.53 10.37 0.42
N GLY A 29 -13.66 9.06 0.20
CA GLY A 29 -12.84 8.28 -0.70
C GLY A 29 -12.95 8.69 -2.17
N LEU A 30 -11.88 8.45 -2.91
CA LEU A 30 -11.72 8.90 -4.31
C LEU A 30 -12.87 8.40 -5.20
N TRP A 31 -13.28 7.15 -5.07
CA TRP A 31 -14.32 6.55 -5.94
C TRP A 31 -15.73 7.04 -5.67
N ARG A 32 -15.98 7.56 -4.46
CA ARG A 32 -17.25 8.24 -4.17
C ARG A 32 -17.33 9.61 -4.80
N ARG A 33 -16.16 10.29 -4.99
CA ARG A 33 -16.08 11.62 -5.58
C ARG A 33 -16.06 11.58 -7.10
N ASP A 34 -15.39 10.61 -7.69
CA ASP A 34 -15.25 10.42 -9.13
C ASP A 34 -15.28 8.92 -9.50
N PRO A 35 -16.46 8.38 -9.84
CA PRO A 35 -16.59 6.98 -10.27
C PRO A 35 -15.80 6.65 -11.54
N GLU A 36 -15.53 7.64 -12.40
CA GLU A 36 -14.73 7.44 -13.62
C GLU A 36 -13.23 7.30 -13.32
N ALA A 37 -12.78 7.74 -12.13
CA ALA A 37 -11.38 7.58 -11.71
C ALA A 37 -10.98 6.10 -11.58
N GLU A 38 -11.92 5.19 -11.33
CA GLU A 38 -11.64 3.75 -11.27
C GLU A 38 -11.09 3.22 -12.61
N LYS A 39 -11.58 3.73 -13.74
CA LYS A 39 -11.08 3.36 -15.09
C LYS A 39 -9.61 3.69 -15.27
N LEU A 40 -9.14 4.79 -14.66
CA LEU A 40 -7.75 5.25 -14.77
C LEU A 40 -6.73 4.33 -14.08
N VAL A 41 -7.22 3.45 -13.20
CA VAL A 41 -6.43 2.49 -12.42
C VAL A 41 -6.84 1.03 -12.69
N THR A 42 -7.62 0.79 -13.75
CA THR A 42 -8.04 -0.55 -14.20
C THR A 42 -7.25 -0.93 -15.44
N TYR A 43 -6.59 -2.10 -15.39
CA TYR A 43 -5.63 -2.55 -16.40
C TYR A 43 -6.23 -2.63 -17.80
N GLU A 44 -7.40 -3.21 -17.95
CA GLU A 44 -8.07 -3.40 -19.24
C GLU A 44 -8.32 -2.05 -19.97
N TYR A 45 -8.88 -1.08 -19.25
CA TYR A 45 -9.12 0.26 -19.81
C TYR A 45 -7.82 0.99 -20.10
N TYR A 46 -6.83 0.89 -19.20
CA TYR A 46 -5.53 1.51 -19.37
C TYR A 46 -4.82 0.99 -20.63
N MET A 47 -4.86 -0.31 -20.88
CA MET A 47 -4.20 -0.91 -22.04
C MET A 47 -4.93 -0.61 -23.35
N ALA A 48 -6.27 -0.54 -23.33
CA ALA A 48 -7.09 -0.39 -24.50
C ALA A 48 -7.17 1.05 -25.06
N ASP A 49 -7.10 2.06 -24.18
CA ASP A 49 -7.43 3.44 -24.54
C ASP A 49 -6.30 4.44 -24.20
N PRO A 50 -5.69 5.08 -25.23
CA PRO A 50 -4.66 6.09 -25.01
C PRO A 50 -5.19 7.32 -24.23
N GLU A 51 -6.48 7.67 -24.35
CA GLU A 51 -7.04 8.79 -23.57
C GLU A 51 -7.15 8.43 -22.08
N ILE A 52 -7.45 7.18 -21.74
CA ILE A 52 -7.38 6.70 -20.35
C ILE A 52 -5.94 6.80 -19.82
N ARG A 53 -4.93 6.41 -20.63
CA ARG A 53 -3.51 6.53 -20.24
C ARG A 53 -3.13 7.98 -20.00
N ARG A 54 -3.47 8.88 -20.94
CA ARG A 54 -3.23 10.32 -20.81
C ARG A 54 -3.80 10.86 -19.49
N ARG A 55 -5.08 10.60 -19.23
CA ARG A 55 -5.75 11.01 -17.98
C ARG A 55 -5.12 10.38 -16.74
N SER A 56 -4.69 9.12 -16.83
CA SER A 56 -4.01 8.42 -15.76
C SER A 56 -2.64 9.06 -15.43
N TRP A 57 -1.87 9.51 -16.44
CA TRP A 57 -0.63 10.23 -16.23
C TRP A 57 -0.86 11.59 -15.57
N LEU A 58 -1.86 12.35 -16.02
CA LEU A 58 -2.23 13.63 -15.41
C LEU A 58 -2.66 13.47 -13.96
N MET A 59 -3.51 12.47 -13.67
CA MET A 59 -3.91 12.14 -12.30
C MET A 59 -2.70 11.85 -11.40
N ARG A 60 -1.68 11.15 -11.91
CA ARG A 60 -0.47 10.84 -11.14
C ARG A 60 0.43 12.04 -10.95
N ARG A 61 0.59 12.87 -11.98
CA ARG A 61 1.32 14.14 -11.89
C ARG A 61 0.76 15.04 -10.78
N ASP A 62 -0.57 15.09 -10.70
CA ASP A 62 -1.28 15.95 -9.74
C ASP A 62 -1.53 15.23 -8.39
N SER A 63 -1.01 14.00 -8.23
CA SER A 63 -1.25 13.20 -7.04
C SER A 63 -0.47 13.68 -5.82
N ALA A 64 -1.16 13.86 -4.71
CA ALA A 64 -0.54 14.12 -3.41
C ALA A 64 0.43 13.00 -2.97
N ALA A 65 0.24 11.76 -3.42
CA ALA A 65 1.05 10.62 -3.00
C ALA A 65 2.55 10.75 -3.31
N LEU A 66 2.92 11.51 -4.34
CA LEU A 66 4.33 11.73 -4.71
C LEU A 66 5.03 12.77 -3.83
N HIS A 67 4.27 13.64 -3.16
CA HIS A 67 4.76 14.79 -2.38
C HIS A 67 4.40 14.70 -0.90
N ALA A 68 3.63 13.68 -0.50
CA ALA A 68 3.21 13.50 0.88
C ALA A 68 4.37 13.15 1.81
N GLU A 69 4.27 13.63 3.04
CA GLU A 69 5.23 13.34 4.10
C GLU A 69 4.68 12.26 5.04
N PRO A 70 5.57 11.41 5.60
CA PRO A 70 5.14 10.42 6.60
C PRO A 70 4.47 11.10 7.81
N ASN A 71 3.38 10.52 8.29
CA ASN A 71 2.69 10.97 9.50
C ASN A 71 3.12 10.19 10.76
N ALA A 72 2.45 10.43 11.89
CA ALA A 72 2.76 9.81 13.18
C ALA A 72 2.69 8.26 13.13
N ALA A 73 1.74 7.70 12.38
CA ALA A 73 1.58 6.24 12.24
C ALA A 73 2.80 5.62 11.53
N HIS A 74 3.24 6.19 10.41
CA HIS A 74 4.43 5.71 9.69
C HIS A 74 5.69 5.80 10.56
N ARG A 75 5.86 6.93 11.27
CA ARG A 75 7.01 7.13 12.18
C ARG A 75 7.01 6.15 13.35
N ALA A 76 5.83 5.79 13.88
CA ALA A 76 5.72 4.81 14.96
C ALA A 76 6.17 3.41 14.53
N VAL A 77 5.89 3.01 13.29
CA VAL A 77 6.35 1.73 12.72
C VAL A 77 7.88 1.73 12.57
N ALA A 78 8.46 2.82 12.07
CA ALA A 78 9.92 2.94 11.96
C ALA A 78 10.59 2.94 13.35
N GLU A 79 9.95 3.56 14.37
CA GLU A 79 10.41 3.53 15.76
C GLU A 79 10.40 2.11 16.33
N LEU A 80 9.40 1.29 16.01
CA LEU A 80 9.33 -0.10 16.45
C LEU A 80 10.58 -0.89 15.99
N GLU A 81 11.00 -0.72 14.72
CA GLU A 81 12.25 -1.31 14.22
C GLU A 81 13.48 -0.78 14.97
N ARG A 82 13.57 0.55 15.22
CA ARG A 82 14.70 1.15 15.96
C ARG A 82 14.83 0.63 17.40
N ARG A 83 13.70 0.27 18.03
CA ARG A 83 13.65 -0.37 19.35
C ARG A 83 14.07 -1.85 19.30
N GLY A 84 14.43 -2.38 18.13
CA GLY A 84 14.86 -3.76 17.94
C GLY A 84 13.71 -4.77 18.06
N VAL A 85 12.47 -4.37 17.81
CA VAL A 85 11.33 -5.29 17.68
C VAL A 85 11.35 -5.85 16.26
N PRO A 86 11.30 -7.18 16.07
CA PRO A 86 11.14 -7.76 14.75
C PRO A 86 9.83 -7.30 14.11
N VAL A 87 9.90 -6.53 13.04
CA VAL A 87 8.72 -6.00 12.33
C VAL A 87 8.81 -6.27 10.84
N ARG A 88 7.67 -6.59 10.23
CA ARG A 88 7.47 -6.65 8.78
C ARG A 88 6.19 -5.89 8.43
N VAL A 89 6.26 -5.05 7.43
CA VAL A 89 5.11 -4.31 6.91
C VAL A 89 4.67 -4.94 5.58
N LEU A 90 3.41 -5.31 5.52
CA LEU A 90 2.71 -5.79 4.33
C LEU A 90 1.82 -4.63 3.88
N THR A 91 2.25 -3.82 2.91
CA THR A 91 1.47 -2.64 2.57
C THR A 91 0.69 -2.80 1.28
N GLN A 92 -0.58 -2.41 1.32
CA GLN A 92 -1.41 -2.24 0.13
C GLN A 92 -1.16 -0.87 -0.53
N ASN A 93 -0.49 0.04 0.19
CA ASN A 93 -0.20 1.37 -0.29
C ASN A 93 0.99 1.38 -1.25
N VAL A 94 0.95 2.33 -2.18
CA VAL A 94 1.96 2.50 -3.23
C VAL A 94 2.77 3.79 -3.05
N ASP A 95 2.56 4.51 -1.95
CA ASP A 95 3.09 5.86 -1.68
C ASP A 95 4.56 5.88 -1.22
N GLY A 96 5.08 4.77 -0.67
CA GLY A 96 6.44 4.65 -0.14
C GLY A 96 6.65 5.36 1.21
N LEU A 97 5.57 5.75 1.93
CA LEU A 97 5.68 6.53 3.16
C LEU A 97 6.30 5.75 4.32
N HIS A 98 6.16 4.42 4.37
CA HIS A 98 6.85 3.61 5.37
C HIS A 98 8.38 3.73 5.24
N GLN A 99 8.90 3.64 4.01
CA GLN A 99 10.34 3.78 3.73
C GLN A 99 10.80 5.21 4.00
N LEU A 100 10.02 6.22 3.59
CA LEU A 100 10.32 7.63 3.86
C LEU A 100 10.32 7.98 5.36
N ALA A 101 9.54 7.25 6.18
CA ALA A 101 9.57 7.39 7.63
C ALA A 101 10.85 6.83 8.28
N GLY A 102 11.70 6.17 7.50
CA GLY A 102 12.96 5.58 7.96
C GLY A 102 12.89 4.09 8.28
N LEU A 103 11.78 3.41 7.96
CA LEU A 103 11.72 1.95 8.04
C LEU A 103 12.61 1.34 6.95
N SER A 104 13.42 0.35 7.31
CA SER A 104 14.31 -0.33 6.36
C SER A 104 13.51 -0.94 5.20
N ALA A 105 13.87 -0.64 3.95
CA ALA A 105 13.14 -1.09 2.77
C ALA A 105 12.92 -2.62 2.74
N ARG A 106 13.90 -3.41 3.18
CA ARG A 106 13.82 -4.88 3.31
C ARG A 106 12.71 -5.38 4.28
N LYS A 107 12.17 -4.49 5.10
CA LYS A 107 11.09 -4.78 6.05
C LYS A 107 9.71 -4.50 5.47
N VAL A 108 9.65 -3.88 4.29
CA VAL A 108 8.40 -3.50 3.62
C VAL A 108 8.17 -4.41 2.42
N ILE A 109 7.02 -5.06 2.38
CA ILE A 109 6.51 -5.83 1.25
C ILE A 109 5.39 -5.01 0.62
N GLU A 110 5.64 -4.44 -0.55
CA GLU A 110 4.68 -3.63 -1.31
C GLU A 110 3.78 -4.55 -2.14
N LEU A 111 2.65 -4.98 -1.58
CA LEU A 111 1.72 -5.95 -2.19
C LEU A 111 1.18 -5.49 -3.54
N HIS A 112 0.97 -4.18 -3.69
CA HIS A 112 0.42 -3.59 -4.91
C HIS A 112 1.47 -2.79 -5.69
N GLY A 113 2.77 -3.05 -5.44
CA GLY A 113 3.86 -2.34 -6.09
C GLY A 113 4.05 -0.92 -5.59
N THR A 114 4.62 -0.04 -6.44
CA THR A 114 4.98 1.33 -6.06
C THR A 114 4.58 2.36 -7.10
N ALA A 115 4.09 3.53 -6.65
CA ALA A 115 3.81 4.68 -7.49
C ALA A 115 5.09 5.47 -7.87
N ARG A 116 6.23 5.15 -7.26
CA ARG A 116 7.50 5.84 -7.49
C ARG A 116 8.28 5.33 -8.70
N ALA A 117 7.81 4.28 -9.33
CA ALA A 117 8.41 3.70 -10.53
C ALA A 117 7.36 3.45 -11.61
N CYS A 118 7.81 3.33 -12.85
CA CYS A 118 7.06 2.86 -13.99
C CYS A 118 7.67 1.57 -14.56
N VAL A 119 6.90 0.86 -15.35
CA VAL A 119 7.32 -0.37 -16.04
C VAL A 119 6.75 -0.39 -17.45
N CYS A 120 7.54 -0.86 -18.42
CA CYS A 120 7.06 -1.11 -19.77
C CYS A 120 6.33 -2.45 -19.83
N THR A 121 5.12 -2.45 -20.37
CA THR A 121 4.33 -3.69 -20.56
C THR A 121 4.84 -4.60 -21.65
N GLY A 122 5.67 -4.07 -22.58
CA GLY A 122 6.25 -4.83 -23.70
C GLY A 122 7.59 -5.48 -23.37
N CYS A 123 8.56 -4.73 -22.86
CA CYS A 123 9.92 -5.23 -22.61
C CYS A 123 10.29 -5.40 -21.14
N GLY A 124 9.43 -4.98 -20.20
CA GLY A 124 9.69 -5.08 -18.76
C GLY A 124 10.68 -4.04 -18.21
N ALA A 125 11.19 -3.12 -19.05
CA ALA A 125 12.09 -2.06 -18.59
C ALA A 125 11.42 -1.23 -17.48
N ARG A 126 12.20 -0.91 -16.43
CA ARG A 126 11.72 -0.13 -15.28
C ARG A 126 12.51 1.16 -15.15
N GLY A 127 11.84 2.21 -14.72
CA GLY A 127 12.46 3.51 -14.46
C GLY A 127 11.74 4.30 -13.38
N PRO A 128 12.32 5.43 -12.93
CA PRO A 128 11.67 6.34 -12.00
C PRO A 128 10.38 6.91 -12.58
N MET A 129 9.34 7.04 -11.76
CA MET A 129 8.10 7.75 -12.14
C MET A 129 8.38 9.20 -12.53
N ALA A 130 9.32 9.85 -11.83
CA ALA A 130 9.68 11.25 -12.10
C ALA A 130 10.13 11.50 -13.55
N ASP A 131 10.84 10.54 -14.17
CA ASP A 131 11.32 10.67 -15.54
C ASP A 131 10.16 10.67 -16.55
N VAL A 132 9.15 9.84 -16.31
CA VAL A 132 7.95 9.79 -17.15
C VAL A 132 7.11 11.06 -16.95
N LEU A 133 6.94 11.51 -15.71
CA LEU A 133 6.17 12.73 -15.42
C LEU A 133 6.84 13.98 -15.98
N ALA A 134 8.18 14.04 -16.01
CA ALA A 134 8.90 15.13 -16.67
C ALA A 134 8.59 15.18 -18.19
N ARG A 135 8.41 14.03 -18.84
CA ARG A 135 7.98 13.98 -20.25
C ARG A 135 6.54 14.43 -20.43
N VAL A 136 5.66 14.06 -19.50
CA VAL A 136 4.25 14.56 -19.48
C VAL A 136 4.21 16.06 -19.33
N ASP A 137 5.02 16.62 -18.43
CA ASP A 137 5.14 18.09 -18.25
C ASP A 137 5.73 18.80 -19.48
N ALA A 138 6.56 18.09 -20.25
CA ALA A 138 7.08 18.58 -21.54
C ALA A 138 6.06 18.47 -22.70
N GLY A 139 4.86 17.93 -22.45
CA GLY A 139 3.78 17.86 -23.43
C GLY A 139 3.61 16.51 -24.13
N GLU A 140 4.26 15.45 -23.64
CA GLU A 140 3.99 14.09 -24.14
C GLU A 140 2.75 13.52 -23.42
N ASP A 141 1.63 13.42 -24.11
CA ASP A 141 0.36 12.99 -23.52
C ASP A 141 0.36 11.52 -23.04
N ASP A 142 1.03 10.63 -23.78
CA ASP A 142 1.15 9.19 -23.50
C ASP A 142 2.58 8.72 -23.80
N PRO A 143 3.55 9.01 -22.90
CA PRO A 143 4.96 8.74 -23.15
C PRO A 143 5.23 7.26 -23.42
N PRO A 144 5.78 6.87 -24.60
CA PRO A 144 6.13 5.48 -24.88
C PRO A 144 7.43 5.08 -24.16
N CYS A 145 7.64 3.78 -24.04
CA CYS A 145 8.91 3.24 -23.54
C CYS A 145 10.07 3.69 -24.40
N PRO A 146 11.15 4.27 -23.83
CA PRO A 146 12.29 4.72 -24.62
C PRO A 146 13.06 3.57 -25.28
N ASP A 147 12.99 2.35 -24.73
CA ASP A 147 13.74 1.21 -25.23
C ASP A 147 13.04 0.47 -26.39
N CYS A 148 11.70 0.36 -26.34
CA CYS A 148 10.96 -0.47 -27.30
C CYS A 148 9.73 0.19 -27.90
N GLY A 149 9.37 1.42 -27.51
CA GLY A 149 8.16 2.10 -27.95
C GLY A 149 6.84 1.55 -27.35
N GLY A 150 6.93 0.56 -26.48
CA GLY A 150 5.74 -0.06 -25.83
C GLY A 150 5.09 0.85 -24.79
N ILE A 151 3.90 0.42 -24.31
CA ILE A 151 3.13 1.16 -23.32
C ILE A 151 3.87 1.14 -21.97
N LEU A 152 4.11 2.33 -21.40
CA LEU A 152 4.53 2.47 -20.01
C LEU A 152 3.31 2.47 -19.09
N LYS A 153 3.43 1.85 -17.92
CA LYS A 153 2.44 1.95 -16.84
C LYS A 153 3.15 2.19 -15.49
N PRO A 154 2.44 2.71 -14.48
CA PRO A 154 2.98 2.72 -13.13
C PRO A 154 3.35 1.29 -12.71
N ALA A 155 4.40 1.14 -11.92
CA ALA A 155 4.80 -0.16 -11.37
C ALA A 155 3.89 -0.57 -10.18
N THR A 156 2.60 -0.30 -10.32
CA THR A 156 1.54 -0.68 -9.36
C THR A 156 0.70 -1.80 -9.95
N VAL A 157 0.13 -2.64 -9.10
CA VAL A 157 -0.91 -3.59 -9.50
C VAL A 157 -2.21 -2.82 -9.73
N MET A 158 -2.69 -2.79 -10.96
CA MET A 158 -3.96 -2.18 -11.32
C MET A 158 -5.13 -3.14 -11.07
N PHE A 159 -6.36 -2.63 -10.98
CA PHE A 159 -7.53 -3.50 -10.94
C PHE A 159 -7.59 -4.39 -12.17
N GLY A 160 -7.86 -5.68 -11.96
CA GLY A 160 -7.80 -6.72 -13.00
C GLY A 160 -6.43 -7.39 -13.17
N GLU A 161 -5.35 -6.83 -12.61
CA GLU A 161 -4.07 -7.52 -12.55
C GLU A 161 -3.95 -8.45 -11.33
N ARG A 162 -3.11 -9.45 -11.44
CA ARG A 162 -2.77 -10.34 -10.33
C ARG A 162 -1.59 -9.79 -9.54
N LEU A 163 -1.57 -10.01 -8.24
CA LEU A 163 -0.38 -9.77 -7.43
C LEU A 163 0.75 -10.69 -7.91
N ASP A 164 1.98 -10.17 -7.79
CA ASP A 164 3.17 -10.98 -8.03
C ASP A 164 3.17 -12.19 -7.05
N PRO A 165 3.22 -13.43 -7.57
CA PRO A 165 3.16 -14.62 -6.72
C PRO A 165 4.34 -14.74 -5.75
N VAL A 166 5.51 -14.18 -6.07
CA VAL A 166 6.67 -14.16 -5.18
C VAL A 166 6.42 -13.21 -4.02
N VAL A 167 5.93 -11.99 -4.30
CA VAL A 167 5.57 -10.99 -3.29
C VAL A 167 4.46 -11.50 -2.38
N LEU A 168 3.43 -12.12 -2.95
CA LEU A 168 2.33 -12.71 -2.17
C LEU A 168 2.82 -13.88 -1.30
N GLY A 169 3.66 -14.76 -1.83
CA GLY A 169 4.25 -15.87 -1.09
C GLY A 169 5.10 -15.40 0.09
N GLU A 170 5.88 -14.33 -0.08
CA GLU A 170 6.64 -13.71 1.01
C GLU A 170 5.71 -13.13 2.10
N ALA A 171 4.62 -12.48 1.70
CA ALA A 171 3.64 -11.94 2.64
C ALA A 171 2.91 -13.05 3.41
N ILE A 172 2.55 -14.16 2.77
CA ILE A 172 1.97 -15.34 3.42
C ILE A 172 2.94 -15.89 4.46
N ALA A 173 4.20 -16.12 4.10
CA ALA A 173 5.21 -16.63 5.03
C ALA A 173 5.41 -15.73 6.26
N VAL A 174 5.34 -14.41 6.09
CA VAL A 174 5.38 -13.45 7.20
C VAL A 174 4.13 -13.58 8.08
N SER A 175 2.95 -13.75 7.49
CA SER A 175 1.68 -13.89 8.22
C SER A 175 1.65 -15.18 9.03
N GLU A 176 2.17 -16.29 8.47
CA GLU A 176 2.29 -17.58 9.16
C GLU A 176 3.27 -17.53 10.34
N ALA A 177 4.34 -16.73 10.21
CA ALA A 177 5.42 -16.70 11.20
C ALA A 177 5.22 -15.68 12.32
N CYS A 178 4.32 -14.71 12.18
CA CYS A 178 4.16 -13.63 13.15
C CYS A 178 3.43 -14.10 14.42
N GLN A 179 3.68 -13.41 15.54
CA GLN A 179 2.97 -13.61 16.81
C GLN A 179 1.92 -12.51 17.04
N VAL A 180 2.10 -11.35 16.39
CA VAL A 180 1.14 -10.26 16.42
C VAL A 180 0.91 -9.79 14.99
N PHE A 181 -0.33 -9.74 14.56
CA PHE A 181 -0.74 -9.21 13.26
C PHE A 181 -1.60 -7.98 13.48
N VAL A 182 -1.17 -6.83 12.98
CA VAL A 182 -1.89 -5.55 13.08
C VAL A 182 -2.42 -5.17 11.70
N ALA A 183 -3.72 -5.20 11.51
CA ALA A 183 -4.37 -4.66 10.32
C ALA A 183 -4.77 -3.21 10.58
N VAL A 184 -4.18 -2.25 9.84
CA VAL A 184 -4.37 -0.82 10.11
C VAL A 184 -4.76 -0.04 8.87
N GLY A 185 -5.83 0.77 8.98
CA GLY A 185 -6.30 1.63 7.89
C GLY A 185 -6.73 0.88 6.63
N THR A 186 -7.24 -0.32 6.79
CA THR A 186 -7.70 -1.18 5.69
C THR A 186 -9.09 -1.73 5.98
N SER A 187 -9.95 -1.73 4.97
CA SER A 187 -11.29 -2.33 5.06
C SER A 187 -11.28 -3.86 5.11
N LEU A 188 -10.12 -4.50 4.86
CA LEU A 188 -9.97 -5.96 4.75
C LEU A 188 -10.97 -6.60 3.76
N GLN A 189 -11.26 -5.93 2.63
CA GLN A 189 -12.18 -6.40 1.59
C GLN A 189 -11.47 -6.67 0.25
N VAL A 190 -10.20 -6.27 0.10
CA VAL A 190 -9.44 -6.45 -1.15
C VAL A 190 -8.60 -7.71 -1.06
N HIS A 191 -9.02 -8.75 -1.79
CA HIS A 191 -8.31 -10.02 -1.87
C HIS A 191 -7.28 -10.02 -3.02
N PRO A 192 -6.15 -10.73 -2.85
CA PRO A 192 -5.83 -11.67 -1.77
C PRO A 192 -5.25 -11.01 -0.49
N ALA A 193 -4.91 -9.73 -0.50
CA ALA A 193 -4.25 -9.04 0.63
C ALA A 193 -5.04 -9.15 1.96
N ALA A 194 -6.36 -9.02 1.91
CA ALA A 194 -7.23 -9.16 3.08
C ALA A 194 -7.12 -10.53 3.75
N GLY A 195 -6.90 -11.60 2.97
CA GLY A 195 -6.77 -12.97 3.46
C GLY A 195 -5.55 -13.20 4.37
N LEU A 196 -4.53 -12.33 4.31
CA LEU A 196 -3.33 -12.43 5.15
C LEU A 196 -3.64 -12.36 6.64
N ALA A 197 -4.69 -11.61 7.03
CA ALA A 197 -5.16 -11.57 8.42
C ALA A 197 -5.70 -12.93 8.88
N GLY A 198 -6.48 -13.62 8.03
CA GLY A 198 -6.96 -14.98 8.30
C GLY A 198 -5.82 -15.98 8.44
N VAL A 199 -4.84 -15.93 7.51
CA VAL A 199 -3.63 -16.78 7.57
C VAL A 199 -2.92 -16.60 8.91
N ALA A 200 -2.75 -15.36 9.38
CA ALA A 200 -2.08 -15.10 10.66
C ALA A 200 -2.86 -15.69 11.85
N VAL A 201 -4.18 -15.52 11.89
CA VAL A 201 -5.04 -16.09 12.94
C VAL A 201 -5.00 -17.63 12.94
N GLU A 202 -5.08 -18.27 11.77
CA GLU A 202 -4.98 -19.72 11.62
C GLU A 202 -3.65 -20.28 12.16
N HIS A 203 -2.58 -19.48 12.16
CA HIS A 203 -1.27 -19.83 12.69
C HIS A 203 -1.03 -19.33 14.13
N GLY A 204 -2.08 -18.85 14.80
CA GLY A 204 -2.06 -18.49 16.23
C GLY A 204 -1.54 -17.11 16.55
N ALA A 205 -1.44 -16.21 15.57
CA ALA A 205 -1.11 -14.82 15.82
C ALA A 205 -2.27 -14.09 16.52
N ARG A 206 -1.94 -13.20 17.46
CA ARG A 206 -2.88 -12.20 17.98
C ARG A 206 -3.22 -11.21 16.88
N LEU A 207 -4.50 -11.08 16.53
CA LEU A 207 -5.00 -10.11 15.54
C LEU A 207 -5.48 -8.84 16.22
N VAL A 208 -4.94 -7.70 15.79
CA VAL A 208 -5.42 -6.37 16.18
C VAL A 208 -5.89 -5.62 14.93
N VAL A 209 -7.11 -5.13 14.95
CA VAL A 209 -7.67 -4.30 13.86
C VAL A 209 -7.75 -2.85 14.32
N VAL A 210 -7.05 -1.96 13.61
CA VAL A 210 -7.07 -0.50 13.84
C VAL A 210 -7.69 0.16 12.60
N ASN A 211 -9.00 0.35 12.63
CA ASN A 211 -9.73 0.91 11.48
C ASN A 211 -11.00 1.60 11.95
N ALA A 212 -11.33 2.77 11.44
CA ALA A 212 -12.50 3.53 11.87
C ALA A 212 -13.82 2.80 11.58
N GLU A 213 -13.92 2.16 10.41
CA GLU A 213 -15.13 1.43 10.00
C GLU A 213 -15.02 -0.07 10.30
N PRO A 214 -16.17 -0.78 10.45
CA PRO A 214 -16.18 -2.23 10.63
C PRO A 214 -15.49 -2.96 9.47
N THR A 215 -14.88 -4.10 9.79
CA THR A 215 -14.24 -4.99 8.84
C THR A 215 -14.79 -6.41 8.95
N PRO A 216 -14.66 -7.26 7.90
CA PRO A 216 -15.06 -8.66 7.96
C PRO A 216 -14.28 -9.49 8.99
N TYR A 217 -13.21 -8.96 9.56
CA TYR A 217 -12.32 -9.65 10.50
C TYR A 217 -12.50 -9.20 11.95
N ASP A 218 -13.43 -8.29 12.24
CA ASP A 218 -13.64 -7.75 13.59
C ASP A 218 -14.00 -8.85 14.60
N GLU A 219 -14.81 -9.84 14.20
CA GLU A 219 -15.21 -10.96 15.05
C GLU A 219 -14.05 -11.95 15.32
N LEU A 220 -13.02 -11.96 14.49
CA LEU A 220 -11.83 -12.78 14.63
C LEU A 220 -10.70 -12.06 15.37
N ALA A 221 -10.82 -10.74 15.54
CA ALA A 221 -9.80 -9.93 16.16
C ALA A 221 -9.82 -10.07 17.69
N ASP A 222 -8.65 -10.19 18.30
CA ASP A 222 -8.48 -10.12 19.76
C ASP A 222 -8.71 -8.70 20.28
N GLU A 223 -8.49 -7.70 19.41
CA GLU A 223 -8.67 -6.28 19.75
C GLU A 223 -9.08 -5.49 18.51
N VAL A 224 -10.10 -4.64 18.69
CA VAL A 224 -10.58 -3.73 17.64
C VAL A 224 -10.52 -2.29 18.16
N VAL A 225 -9.75 -1.45 17.46
CA VAL A 225 -9.49 -0.05 17.80
C VAL A 225 -10.13 0.85 16.75
N ARG A 226 -11.02 1.76 17.19
CA ARG A 226 -11.76 2.68 16.31
C ARG A 226 -11.30 4.14 16.39
N GLU A 227 -10.37 4.43 17.28
CA GLU A 227 -9.77 5.73 17.45
C GLU A 227 -8.92 6.13 16.24
N PRO A 228 -8.65 7.44 16.05
CA PRO A 228 -7.82 7.93 14.95
C PRO A 228 -6.46 7.24 14.89
N ILE A 229 -6.08 6.75 13.72
CA ILE A 229 -4.86 5.94 13.49
C ILE A 229 -3.61 6.68 13.95
N GLY A 230 -3.55 8.00 13.70
CA GLY A 230 -2.40 8.85 14.08
C GLY A 230 -2.09 8.87 15.58
N SER A 231 -3.06 8.57 16.44
CA SER A 231 -2.88 8.42 17.90
C SER A 231 -2.86 6.96 18.34
N ALA A 232 -3.81 6.16 17.85
CA ALA A 232 -4.00 4.77 18.28
C ALA A 232 -2.82 3.85 17.93
N LEU A 233 -2.32 3.91 16.69
CA LEU A 233 -1.22 3.05 16.28
C LEU A 233 0.08 3.33 17.06
N PRO A 234 0.54 4.59 17.24
CA PRO A 234 1.69 4.86 18.09
C PRO A 234 1.53 4.35 19.52
N GLU A 235 0.34 4.43 20.11
CA GLU A 235 0.08 3.93 21.46
C GLU A 235 0.17 2.41 21.52
N LEU A 236 -0.53 1.72 20.62
CA LEU A 236 -0.51 0.27 20.48
C LEU A 236 0.93 -0.25 20.34
N LEU A 237 1.71 0.33 19.43
CA LEU A 237 3.08 -0.12 19.14
C LEU A 237 4.06 0.16 20.29
N ARG A 238 3.80 1.16 21.15
CA ARG A 238 4.60 1.35 22.39
C ARG A 238 4.49 0.16 23.33
N GLY A 239 3.33 -0.47 23.41
CA GLY A 239 3.09 -1.65 24.24
C GLY A 239 3.71 -2.96 23.72
N LEU A 240 4.23 -3.00 22.49
CA LEU A 240 4.75 -4.21 21.85
C LEU A 240 6.28 -4.37 21.94
N GLY A 241 6.94 -3.84 22.95
CA GLY A 241 8.40 -3.87 23.00
C GLY A 241 9.08 -4.19 24.29
#